data_66ae8985303661682c7751ee7d497980
#
_entry.id   66ae8985303661682c7751ee7d497980
#
_cell.length_a   1.000
_cell.length_b   1.000
_cell.length_c   1.000
_cell.angle_alpha   90.00
_cell.angle_beta   90.00
_cell.angle_gamma   90.00
#
_symmetry.space_group_name_H-M   'P 1'
#
loop_
_entity.id
_entity.type
_entity.pdbx_description
1 polymer ?
#
loop_
_entity_poly.entity_id
_entity_poly.type
_entity_poly.pdbx_seq_one_letter_code
_entity_poly.pdbx_strand_id
1 'polypeptide(L)'
;MGLVQRYAHAAGSGNLKNDALHHAPDVLAAVALSSDYGGMLFRAKYQNDLAAYQRLLHHWTWIVSCKALRRSWPEHIPINKVALISLNRWISNVCPACTGRRLETIFNTPHLSDKACRLCDGSGEAPLRVDERWRDYVLDMIEELTADEYKAAARAAKKLGRDAG
;
A
#
# COMPACT_ATOMS: atom_id res chain seq x y z
N MET A 1 -13.12 2.64 -11.56
CA MET A 1 -12.87 3.32 -10.27
C MET A 1 -11.88 2.48 -9.48
N GLY A 2 -10.67 3.01 -9.18
CA GLY A 2 -9.63 2.25 -8.51
C GLY A 2 -9.94 2.00 -7.02
N LEU A 3 -9.29 1.00 -6.41
CA LEU A 3 -9.47 0.62 -4.99
C LEU A 3 -9.27 1.83 -4.04
N VAL A 4 -8.30 2.68 -4.34
CA VAL A 4 -7.97 3.90 -3.57
C VAL A 4 -9.13 4.91 -3.55
N GLN A 5 -9.78 5.11 -4.70
CA GLN A 5 -10.93 6.04 -4.79
C GLN A 5 -12.15 5.50 -4.02
N ARG A 6 -12.33 4.18 -4.03
CA ARG A 6 -13.41 3.53 -3.27
C ARG A 6 -13.17 3.64 -1.77
N TYR A 7 -11.92 3.50 -1.33
CA TYR A 7 -11.56 3.65 0.09
C TYR A 7 -11.73 5.08 0.58
N ALA A 8 -11.27 6.09 -0.18
CA ALA A 8 -11.43 7.50 0.18
C ALA A 8 -12.92 7.88 0.30
N HIS A 9 -13.76 7.29 -0.54
CA HIS A 9 -15.22 7.49 -0.48
C HIS A 9 -15.83 6.82 0.75
N ALA A 10 -15.38 5.63 1.13
CA ALA A 10 -15.83 4.90 2.30
C ALA A 10 -15.45 5.60 3.61
N ALA A 11 -14.22 6.09 3.70
CA ALA A 11 -13.72 6.79 4.88
C ALA A 11 -14.43 8.14 5.12
N GLY A 12 -15.00 8.76 4.06
CA GLY A 12 -15.73 10.02 4.14
C GLY A 12 -17.26 9.88 4.28
N SER A 13 -17.81 8.67 4.09
CA SER A 13 -19.27 8.48 4.18
C SER A 13 -19.71 8.19 5.61
N GLY A 14 -20.28 9.19 6.27
CA GLY A 14 -20.93 9.03 7.59
C GLY A 14 -22.29 8.31 7.53
N ASN A 15 -22.71 7.78 6.40
CA ASN A 15 -24.03 7.19 6.20
C ASN A 15 -23.96 5.66 6.03
N LEU A 16 -23.94 4.96 7.17
CA LEU A 16 -24.03 3.49 7.23
C LEU A 16 -25.48 2.99 7.28
N LYS A 17 -26.46 3.86 6.99
CA LYS A 17 -27.88 3.48 7.02
C LYS A 17 -28.39 3.18 5.62
N ASN A 18 -28.85 1.94 5.45
CA ASN A 18 -29.77 1.45 4.44
C ASN A 18 -29.28 1.27 3.02
N ASP A 19 -28.56 0.15 2.76
CA ASP A 19 -28.82 -0.58 1.53
C ASP A 19 -28.53 -2.07 1.76
N ALA A 20 -29.45 -2.95 1.36
CA ALA A 20 -29.33 -4.41 1.48
C ALA A 20 -28.21 -5.03 0.63
N LEU A 21 -27.37 -4.22 0.02
CA LEU A 21 -26.20 -4.60 -0.74
C LEU A 21 -24.97 -3.96 -0.08
N HIS A 22 -24.14 -4.77 0.56
CA HIS A 22 -22.85 -4.33 1.08
C HIS A 22 -21.97 -3.83 -0.08
N HIS A 23 -21.82 -2.53 -0.19
CA HIS A 23 -20.98 -1.90 -1.20
C HIS A 23 -19.50 -2.09 -0.88
N ALA A 24 -18.66 -2.03 -1.91
CA ALA A 24 -17.19 -2.09 -1.74
C ALA A 24 -16.62 -1.14 -0.64
N PRO A 25 -17.22 0.04 -0.36
CA PRO A 25 -16.92 0.87 0.80
C PRO A 25 -17.00 0.15 2.14
N ASP A 26 -18.07 -0.62 2.38
CA ASP A 26 -18.30 -1.29 3.67
C ASP A 26 -17.25 -2.37 3.93
N VAL A 27 -16.83 -3.08 2.90
CA VAL A 27 -15.75 -4.07 2.98
C VAL A 27 -14.44 -3.42 3.41
N LEU A 28 -14.10 -2.27 2.83
CA LEU A 28 -12.87 -1.56 3.14
C LEU A 28 -12.91 -0.96 4.55
N ALA A 29 -14.07 -0.44 4.96
CA ALA A 29 -14.28 0.05 6.32
C ALA A 29 -14.16 -1.09 7.34
N ALA A 30 -14.77 -2.25 7.08
CA ALA A 30 -14.68 -3.42 7.94
C ALA A 30 -13.23 -3.94 8.07
N VAL A 31 -12.45 -3.95 6.98
CA VAL A 31 -11.02 -4.28 7.03
C VAL A 31 -10.25 -3.27 7.87
N ALA A 32 -10.48 -1.98 7.67
CA ALA A 32 -9.78 -0.93 8.40
C ALA A 32 -10.08 -0.96 9.92
N LEU A 33 -11.29 -1.35 10.30
CA LEU A 33 -11.71 -1.48 11.70
C LEU A 33 -11.23 -2.78 12.36
N SER A 34 -10.77 -3.76 11.59
CA SER A 34 -10.25 -5.00 12.17
C SER A 34 -8.92 -4.75 12.90
N SER A 35 -8.69 -5.48 13.99
CA SER A 35 -7.44 -5.41 14.76
C SER A 35 -6.34 -6.33 14.22
N ASP A 36 -6.66 -7.11 13.19
CA ASP A 36 -5.75 -8.08 12.60
C ASP A 36 -4.73 -7.42 11.64
N TYR A 37 -3.89 -8.26 11.06
CA TYR A 37 -2.87 -7.85 10.08
C TYR A 37 -3.48 -7.08 8.89
N GLY A 38 -4.63 -7.55 8.38
CA GLY A 38 -5.34 -6.86 7.28
C GLY A 38 -5.73 -5.43 7.67
N GLY A 39 -6.25 -5.23 8.87
CA GLY A 39 -6.58 -3.90 9.38
C GLY A 39 -5.34 -3.00 9.50
N MET A 40 -4.20 -3.53 9.94
CA MET A 40 -2.95 -2.75 9.98
C MET A 40 -2.51 -2.30 8.58
N LEU A 41 -2.56 -3.20 7.58
CA LEU A 41 -2.26 -2.87 6.18
C LEU A 41 -3.09 -1.68 5.68
N PHE A 42 -4.40 -1.74 5.88
CA PHE A 42 -5.31 -0.70 5.39
C PHE A 42 -5.15 0.63 6.13
N ARG A 43 -5.02 0.62 7.46
CA ARG A 43 -4.81 1.86 8.24
C ARG A 43 -3.49 2.53 7.89
N ALA A 44 -2.41 1.77 7.78
CA ALA A 44 -1.10 2.31 7.42
C ALA A 44 -1.11 2.95 6.03
N LYS A 45 -1.75 2.31 5.04
CA LYS A 45 -1.71 2.76 3.64
C LYS A 45 -2.69 3.88 3.32
N TYR A 46 -3.89 3.84 3.91
CA TYR A 46 -5.00 4.69 3.49
C TYR A 46 -5.44 5.71 4.53
N GLN A 47 -5.11 5.51 5.81
CA GLN A 47 -5.45 6.43 6.89
C GLN A 47 -4.26 7.23 7.44
N ASN A 48 -3.04 6.98 6.94
CA ASN A 48 -1.81 7.56 7.48
C ASN A 48 -1.66 7.32 9.00
N ASP A 49 -2.18 6.20 9.51
CA ASP A 49 -2.09 5.84 10.93
C ASP A 49 -0.66 5.41 11.27
N LEU A 50 0.07 6.32 11.93
CA LEU A 50 1.46 6.08 12.32
C LEU A 50 1.61 4.90 13.29
N ALA A 51 0.66 4.72 14.20
CA ALA A 51 0.71 3.61 15.15
C ALA A 51 0.47 2.26 14.44
N ALA A 52 -0.43 2.22 13.46
CA ALA A 52 -0.63 1.06 12.60
C ALA A 52 0.62 0.79 11.74
N TYR A 53 1.24 1.84 11.18
CA TYR A 53 2.48 1.72 10.42
C TYR A 53 3.62 1.11 11.25
N GLN A 54 3.85 1.59 12.49
CA GLN A 54 4.92 1.07 13.34
C GLN A 54 4.71 -0.41 13.69
N ARG A 55 3.49 -0.81 14.05
CA ARG A 55 3.13 -2.21 14.31
C ARG A 55 3.28 -3.06 13.05
N LEU A 56 2.85 -2.54 11.90
CA LEU A 56 2.98 -3.20 10.62
C LEU A 56 4.45 -3.40 10.24
N LEU A 57 5.31 -2.38 10.40
CA LEU A 57 6.74 -2.48 10.10
C LEU A 57 7.42 -3.56 10.96
N HIS A 58 7.10 -3.62 12.26
CA HIS A 58 7.62 -4.65 13.14
C HIS A 58 7.19 -6.06 12.69
N HIS A 59 5.91 -6.24 12.43
CA HIS A 59 5.36 -7.52 11.96
C HIS A 59 5.90 -7.90 10.58
N TRP A 60 5.99 -6.93 9.68
CA TRP A 60 6.52 -7.12 8.33
C TRP A 60 8.00 -7.52 8.34
N THR A 61 8.81 -6.89 9.18
CA THR A 61 10.21 -7.26 9.37
C THR A 61 10.34 -8.72 9.82
N TRP A 62 9.47 -9.18 10.73
CA TRP A 62 9.42 -10.58 11.12
C TRP A 62 9.06 -11.51 9.95
N ILE A 63 8.05 -11.16 9.14
CA ILE A 63 7.67 -11.93 7.94
C ILE A 63 8.86 -12.05 6.97
N VAL A 64 9.53 -10.93 6.67
CA VAL A 64 10.71 -10.90 5.79
C VAL A 64 11.83 -11.78 6.35
N SER A 65 12.07 -11.73 7.66
CA SER A 65 13.07 -12.57 8.33
C SER A 65 12.74 -14.06 8.19
N CYS A 66 11.49 -14.45 8.43
CA CYS A 66 11.04 -15.84 8.26
C CYS A 66 11.18 -16.31 6.80
N LYS A 67 10.89 -15.42 5.84
CA LYS A 67 11.04 -15.72 4.40
C LYS A 67 12.50 -15.86 4.01
N ALA A 68 13.35 -14.97 4.50
CA ALA A 68 14.80 -15.03 4.29
C ALA A 68 15.38 -16.36 4.78
N LEU A 69 15.01 -16.80 5.97
CA LEU A 69 15.42 -18.10 6.51
C LEU A 69 14.94 -19.27 5.66
N ARG A 70 13.64 -19.29 5.31
CA ARG A 70 13.06 -20.38 4.51
C ARG A 70 13.66 -20.49 3.11
N ARG A 71 14.05 -19.37 2.50
CA ARG A 71 14.61 -19.31 1.15
C ARG A 71 16.13 -19.24 1.15
N SER A 72 16.76 -19.37 2.31
CA SER A 72 18.23 -19.31 2.48
C SER A 72 18.83 -18.08 1.80
N TRP A 73 18.30 -16.90 2.10
CA TRP A 73 18.84 -15.66 1.54
C TRP A 73 20.30 -15.48 1.96
N PRO A 74 21.16 -14.94 1.08
CA PRO A 74 22.56 -14.67 1.42
C PRO A 74 22.66 -13.71 2.63
N GLU A 75 23.65 -13.92 3.50
CA GLU A 75 23.85 -13.14 4.74
C GLU A 75 24.04 -11.64 4.50
N HIS A 76 24.58 -11.27 3.33
CA HIS A 76 24.80 -9.87 2.98
C HIS A 76 23.48 -9.11 2.65
N ILE A 77 22.34 -9.79 2.56
CA ILE A 77 21.05 -9.13 2.29
C ILE A 77 20.54 -8.45 3.56
N PRO A 78 20.38 -7.13 3.56
CA PRO A 78 19.98 -6.37 4.75
C PRO A 78 18.48 -6.47 5.01
N ILE A 79 18.04 -7.51 5.72
CA ILE A 79 16.62 -7.85 5.95
C ILE A 79 15.81 -6.63 6.40
N ASN A 80 16.31 -5.88 7.39
CA ASN A 80 15.60 -4.70 7.92
C ASN A 80 15.42 -3.61 6.84
N LYS A 81 16.40 -3.42 5.95
CA LYS A 81 16.29 -2.47 4.84
C LYS A 81 15.32 -2.96 3.78
N VAL A 82 15.35 -4.26 3.46
CA VAL A 82 14.38 -4.86 2.53
C VAL A 82 12.97 -4.68 3.06
N ALA A 83 12.72 -4.98 4.33
CA ALA A 83 11.42 -4.79 4.96
C ALA A 83 10.96 -3.33 4.95
N LEU A 84 11.82 -2.40 5.34
CA LEU A 84 11.51 -0.97 5.38
C LEU A 84 11.20 -0.42 3.98
N ILE A 85 12.04 -0.72 2.99
CA ILE A 85 11.90 -0.17 1.65
C ILE A 85 10.69 -0.77 0.93
N SER A 86 10.48 -2.09 1.05
CA SER A 86 9.31 -2.74 0.45
C SER A 86 8.01 -2.20 1.05
N LEU A 87 7.93 -2.03 2.36
CA LEU A 87 6.76 -1.47 3.02
C LEU A 87 6.50 -0.02 2.59
N ASN A 88 7.52 0.84 2.63
CA ASN A 88 7.36 2.24 2.23
C ASN A 88 6.96 2.38 0.75
N ARG A 89 7.57 1.58 -0.12
CA ARG A 89 7.25 1.57 -1.54
C ARG A 89 5.82 1.09 -1.81
N TRP A 90 5.35 0.09 -1.07
CA TRP A 90 4.00 -0.42 -1.16
C TRP A 90 2.96 0.60 -0.64
N ILE A 91 3.26 1.32 0.46
CA ILE A 91 2.37 2.37 0.99
C ILE A 91 2.26 3.53 0.00
N SER A 92 3.38 4.00 -0.55
CA SER A 92 3.40 5.11 -1.48
C SER A 92 4.47 4.91 -2.56
N ASN A 93 4.00 4.71 -3.79
CA ASN A 93 4.86 4.65 -4.97
C ASN A 93 4.83 5.95 -5.78
N VAL A 94 4.15 6.99 -5.30
CA VAL A 94 3.94 8.24 -6.01
C VAL A 94 5.24 9.03 -6.11
N CYS A 95 5.56 9.53 -7.31
CA CYS A 95 6.71 10.38 -7.52
C CYS A 95 6.58 11.70 -6.72
N PRO A 96 7.55 12.03 -5.85
CA PRO A 96 7.46 13.23 -5.03
C PRO A 96 7.60 14.54 -5.82
N ALA A 97 8.25 14.51 -7.00
CA ALA A 97 8.46 15.71 -7.81
C ALA A 97 7.19 16.13 -8.58
N CYS A 98 6.47 15.18 -9.17
CA CYS A 98 5.26 15.47 -9.93
C CYS A 98 3.97 15.05 -9.20
N THR A 99 4.07 14.51 -7.99
CA THR A 99 2.91 14.01 -7.20
C THR A 99 1.98 13.06 -8.01
N GLY A 100 2.61 12.21 -8.84
CA GLY A 100 1.89 11.26 -9.70
C GLY A 100 1.36 11.86 -11.01
N ARG A 101 1.52 13.16 -11.26
CA ARG A 101 0.98 13.84 -12.45
C ARG A 101 1.73 13.53 -13.74
N ARG A 102 2.89 12.91 -13.66
CA ARG A 102 3.75 12.48 -14.78
C ARG A 102 4.47 13.62 -15.53
N LEU A 103 3.99 14.84 -15.42
CA LEU A 103 4.51 16.02 -16.10
C LEU A 103 5.21 16.95 -15.11
N GLU A 104 6.13 17.78 -15.60
CA GLU A 104 6.75 18.82 -14.80
C GLU A 104 5.74 19.92 -14.46
N THR A 105 5.80 20.45 -13.24
CA THR A 105 5.02 21.63 -12.87
C THR A 105 5.76 22.88 -13.31
N ILE A 106 5.08 23.83 -13.94
CA ILE A 106 5.65 25.12 -14.30
C ILE A 106 5.87 25.91 -13.01
N PHE A 107 7.10 26.40 -12.83
CA PHE A 107 7.50 27.11 -11.61
C PHE A 107 6.53 28.25 -11.27
N ASN A 108 6.09 28.31 -10.02
CA ASN A 108 5.13 29.28 -9.47
C ASN A 108 3.76 29.33 -10.17
N THR A 109 3.34 28.26 -10.85
CA THR A 109 2.00 28.15 -11.41
C THR A 109 1.37 26.79 -11.07
N PRO A 110 0.04 26.68 -11.03
CA PRO A 110 -0.63 25.40 -10.88
C PRO A 110 -0.65 24.57 -12.18
N HIS A 111 -0.10 25.12 -13.28
CA HIS A 111 -0.14 24.49 -14.60
C HIS A 111 0.97 23.46 -14.78
N LEU A 112 0.65 22.40 -15.51
CA LEU A 112 1.61 21.39 -15.95
C LEU A 112 2.23 21.81 -17.27
N SER A 113 3.50 21.48 -17.45
CA SER A 113 4.20 21.62 -18.73
C SER A 113 3.91 20.40 -19.61
N ASP A 114 4.25 20.49 -20.89
CA ASP A 114 4.20 19.36 -21.81
C ASP A 114 5.39 18.39 -21.65
N LYS A 115 6.30 18.68 -20.70
CA LYS A 115 7.50 17.89 -20.48
C LYS A 115 7.25 16.80 -19.46
N ALA A 116 7.73 15.60 -19.76
CA ALA A 116 7.74 14.49 -18.77
C ALA A 116 8.56 14.86 -17.54
N CYS A 117 8.06 14.44 -16.37
CA CYS A 117 8.77 14.65 -15.10
C CYS A 117 10.15 13.97 -15.13
N ARG A 118 11.22 14.74 -14.94
CA ARG A 118 12.60 14.23 -14.98
C ARG A 118 12.94 13.18 -13.92
N LEU A 119 12.27 13.21 -12.76
CA LEU A 119 12.56 12.26 -11.70
C LEU A 119 12.01 10.86 -11.99
N CYS A 120 10.86 10.77 -12.64
CA CYS A 120 10.16 9.51 -12.90
C CYS A 120 9.98 9.18 -14.38
N ASP A 121 10.59 9.96 -15.28
CA ASP A 121 10.47 9.79 -16.73
C ASP A 121 9.02 9.68 -17.23
N GLY A 122 8.13 10.44 -16.63
CA GLY A 122 6.71 10.44 -16.99
C GLY A 122 5.93 9.22 -16.48
N SER A 123 6.52 8.31 -15.71
CA SER A 123 5.78 7.16 -15.12
C SER A 123 4.79 7.58 -14.04
N GLY A 124 5.06 8.68 -13.34
CA GLY A 124 4.31 9.11 -12.16
C GLY A 124 4.70 8.40 -10.87
N GLU A 125 5.59 7.42 -10.95
CA GLU A 125 6.06 6.63 -9.81
C GLU A 125 7.46 7.06 -9.37
N ALA A 126 7.71 7.03 -8.07
CA ALA A 126 9.04 7.28 -7.53
C ALA A 126 10.01 6.19 -8.02
N PRO A 127 11.22 6.51 -8.48
CA PRO A 127 12.20 5.50 -8.83
C PRO A 127 12.60 4.67 -7.59
N LEU A 128 12.67 3.35 -7.75
CA LEU A 128 13.13 2.46 -6.69
C LEU A 128 14.66 2.53 -6.60
N ARG A 129 15.15 3.29 -5.62
CA ARG A 129 16.59 3.48 -5.37
C ARG A 129 17.08 2.46 -4.36
N VAL A 130 17.51 1.32 -4.85
CA VAL A 130 18.10 0.23 -4.06
C VAL A 130 19.32 -0.33 -4.78
N ASP A 131 20.21 -0.93 -4.03
CA ASP A 131 21.37 -1.66 -4.59
C ASP A 131 20.86 -2.86 -5.41
N GLU A 132 21.39 -3.03 -6.63
CA GLU A 132 21.01 -4.11 -7.54
C GLU A 132 21.14 -5.50 -6.91
N ARG A 133 22.10 -5.71 -6.00
CA ARG A 133 22.34 -6.99 -5.34
C ARG A 133 21.17 -7.52 -4.52
N TRP A 134 20.24 -6.65 -4.09
CA TRP A 134 19.08 -7.04 -3.29
C TRP A 134 17.77 -6.42 -3.77
N ARG A 135 17.78 -5.85 -4.97
CA ARG A 135 16.60 -5.25 -5.62
C ARG A 135 15.46 -6.25 -5.78
N ASP A 136 15.78 -7.46 -6.27
CA ASP A 136 14.78 -8.49 -6.52
C ASP A 136 14.08 -8.95 -5.23
N TYR A 137 14.81 -8.96 -4.11
CA TYR A 137 14.21 -9.26 -2.81
C TYR A 137 13.21 -8.19 -2.37
N VAL A 138 13.50 -6.91 -2.66
CA VAL A 138 12.55 -5.82 -2.38
C VAL A 138 11.31 -5.94 -3.25
N LEU A 139 11.47 -6.21 -4.54
CA LEU A 139 10.35 -6.37 -5.48
C LEU A 139 9.46 -7.54 -5.10
N ASP A 140 10.04 -8.70 -4.80
CA ASP A 140 9.32 -9.89 -4.34
C ASP A 140 8.51 -9.59 -3.04
N MET A 141 9.07 -8.80 -2.14
CA MET A 141 8.38 -8.41 -0.91
C MET A 141 7.26 -7.37 -1.14
N ILE A 142 7.37 -6.50 -2.15
CA ILE A 142 6.30 -5.58 -2.55
C ILE A 142 5.11 -6.37 -3.14
N GLU A 143 5.39 -7.35 -3.97
CA GLU A 143 4.37 -8.24 -4.54
C GLU A 143 3.62 -9.00 -3.44
N GLU A 144 4.33 -9.49 -2.42
CA GLU A 144 3.72 -10.18 -1.29
C GLU A 144 2.78 -9.26 -0.48
N LEU A 145 3.19 -8.02 -0.18
CA LEU A 145 2.31 -7.03 0.46
C LEU A 145 1.05 -6.77 -0.36
N THR A 146 1.20 -6.67 -1.66
CA THR A 146 0.06 -6.48 -2.58
C THR A 146 -0.89 -7.68 -2.54
N ALA A 147 -0.33 -8.90 -2.57
CA ALA A 147 -1.13 -10.13 -2.46
C ALA A 147 -1.86 -10.22 -1.11
N ASP A 148 -1.20 -9.82 -0.02
CA ASP A 148 -1.80 -9.84 1.31
C ASP A 148 -2.91 -8.79 1.47
N GLU A 149 -2.78 -7.63 0.86
CA GLU A 149 -3.84 -6.62 0.76
C GLU A 149 -5.09 -7.21 0.07
N TYR A 150 -4.91 -7.88 -1.07
CA TYR A 150 -6.02 -8.54 -1.77
C TYR A 150 -6.68 -9.65 -0.94
N LYS A 151 -5.88 -10.48 -0.27
CA LYS A 151 -6.40 -11.54 0.62
C LYS A 151 -7.19 -10.95 1.80
N ALA A 152 -6.72 -9.84 2.38
CA ALA A 152 -7.42 -9.16 3.47
C ALA A 152 -8.78 -8.61 3.01
N ALA A 153 -8.80 -7.94 1.86
CA ALA A 153 -10.03 -7.43 1.26
C ALA A 153 -11.03 -8.55 0.94
N ALA A 154 -10.54 -9.65 0.34
CA ALA A 154 -11.40 -10.81 0.01
C ALA A 154 -11.99 -11.48 1.26
N ARG A 155 -11.20 -11.60 2.36
CA ARG A 155 -11.68 -12.13 3.65
C ARG A 155 -12.77 -11.27 4.26
N ALA A 156 -12.60 -9.94 4.21
CA ALA A 156 -13.60 -9.02 4.73
C ALA A 156 -14.89 -9.08 3.91
N ALA A 157 -14.81 -9.10 2.59
CA ALA A 157 -15.97 -9.25 1.71
C ALA A 157 -16.75 -10.54 2.01
N LYS A 158 -16.04 -11.65 2.26
CA LYS A 158 -16.67 -12.93 2.62
C LYS A 158 -17.36 -12.90 3.98
N LYS A 159 -16.82 -12.18 4.96
CA LYS A 159 -17.47 -12.01 6.28
C LYS A 159 -18.77 -11.22 6.14
N LEU A 160 -18.73 -10.06 5.46
CA LEU A 160 -19.91 -9.22 5.25
C LEU A 160 -21.02 -9.95 4.47
N GLY A 161 -20.67 -10.74 3.46
CA GLY A 161 -21.64 -11.53 2.71
C GLY A 161 -22.27 -12.68 3.50
N ARG A 162 -21.65 -13.13 4.61
CA ARG A 162 -22.22 -14.15 5.51
C ARG A 162 -23.18 -13.58 6.53
N ASP A 163 -22.93 -12.34 6.96
CA ASP A 163 -23.73 -11.66 7.98
C ASP A 163 -25.01 -11.05 7.39
N ALA A 164 -25.14 -11.06 6.04
CA ALA A 164 -26.28 -10.56 5.29
C ALA A 164 -27.33 -11.64 4.91
N GLY A 165 -27.11 -12.89 5.25
CA GLY A 165 -28.02 -14.04 4.98
C GLY A 165 -28.58 -14.60 6.27
#